data_09dec673735c8969c0a046a953a718da
#
_entry.id   09dec673735c8969c0a046a953a718da
#
_cell.length_a   1.000
_cell.length_b   1.000
_cell.length_c   1.000
_cell.angle_alpha   90.00
_cell.angle_beta   90.00
_cell.angle_gamma   90.00
#
_symmetry.space_group_name_H-M   'P 1'
#
loop_
_entity.id
_entity.type
_entity.pdbx_description
1 polymer ?
#
loop_
_entity_poly.entity_id
_entity_poly.type
_entity_poly.pdbx_seq_one_letter_code
_entity_poly.pdbx_strand_id
1 'polypeptide(L)'
;MKTIGYVGLAGLLSIMAAPAPAQFAGREDPMPVTAPKIAEAYWSAKPTKPTPYVAPNKVHWKLSEILAAHRGKSDWVQPIIRNPEQDADYISLGVGKKTKRKMYADDRVVWIVQDGAMRVSIDGVEPFVATKGFMVNVPFRHFYSIETVGDKPSLRFEVRQAGSPPLYPADETPDPFPGRTYMKVTGSPGPAKDRDTNPIYVDFWKQIGNSDKPYNGKFVWDDHFTSNILRGKAQPIAPATNRGHFHVDWTEFWFVMEGKIGYQIEGYPHFEAEQGDIVTAQKGRWHRPSAAPDAPISTRIPFNPRPVILHNFATD
;
A
#
# COMPACT_ATOMS: atom_id res chain seq x y z
N MET A 1 -38.76 -37.02 62.07
CA MET A 1 -38.02 -35.77 61.76
C MET A 1 -36.87 -36.20 60.79
N LYS A 2 -36.98 -35.86 59.50
CA LYS A 2 -35.99 -36.15 58.52
C LYS A 2 -35.39 -34.80 58.07
N THR A 3 -34.12 -34.61 58.31
CA THR A 3 -33.37 -33.40 57.96
C THR A 3 -32.87 -33.53 56.48
N ILE A 4 -33.28 -32.59 55.63
CA ILE A 4 -32.88 -32.53 54.24
C ILE A 4 -31.66 -31.60 54.16
N GLY A 5 -30.51 -32.12 53.78
CA GLY A 5 -29.30 -31.36 53.54
C GLY A 5 -29.32 -30.76 52.13
N TYR A 6 -29.13 -29.45 52.03
CA TYR A 6 -28.89 -28.74 50.75
C TYR A 6 -27.42 -28.86 50.38
N VAL A 7 -27.16 -29.48 49.23
CA VAL A 7 -25.84 -29.42 48.57
C VAL A 7 -25.83 -28.23 47.66
N GLY A 8 -25.04 -27.22 48.00
CA GLY A 8 -24.81 -26.07 47.15
C GLY A 8 -23.86 -26.42 45.99
N LEU A 9 -24.34 -26.30 44.78
CA LEU A 9 -23.55 -26.45 43.55
C LEU A 9 -22.85 -25.10 43.29
N ALA A 10 -21.57 -25.01 43.61
CA ALA A 10 -20.73 -23.86 43.21
C ALA A 10 -20.38 -23.98 41.72
N GLY A 11 -21.07 -23.21 40.89
CA GLY A 11 -20.74 -23.09 39.47
C GLY A 11 -19.43 -22.35 39.27
N LEU A 12 -18.41 -23.05 38.82
CA LEU A 12 -17.19 -22.43 38.30
C LEU A 12 -17.54 -21.70 37.00
N LEU A 13 -17.62 -20.36 37.04
CA LEU A 13 -17.60 -19.53 35.86
C LEU A 13 -16.18 -19.56 35.30
N SER A 14 -15.95 -20.38 34.28
CA SER A 14 -14.76 -20.30 33.47
C SER A 14 -14.86 -19.04 32.61
N ILE A 15 -14.17 -17.97 33.01
CA ILE A 15 -13.96 -16.80 32.18
C ILE A 15 -13.04 -17.27 31.04
N MET A 16 -13.64 -17.57 29.91
CA MET A 16 -12.87 -17.76 28.67
C MET A 16 -12.26 -16.40 28.34
N ALA A 17 -10.96 -16.25 28.61
CA ALA A 17 -10.19 -15.14 28.09
C ALA A 17 -10.34 -15.14 26.56
N ALA A 18 -10.84 -14.05 26.01
CA ALA A 18 -10.82 -13.86 24.56
C ALA A 18 -9.39 -14.08 24.07
N PRO A 19 -9.17 -14.82 22.96
CA PRO A 19 -7.84 -14.99 22.43
C PRO A 19 -7.29 -13.59 22.17
N ALA A 20 -6.11 -13.31 22.72
CA ALA A 20 -5.38 -12.10 22.37
C ALA A 20 -5.30 -12.04 20.83
N PRO A 21 -5.49 -10.85 20.22
CA PRO A 21 -5.34 -10.72 18.77
C PRO A 21 -4.00 -11.34 18.42
N ALA A 22 -4.03 -12.28 17.49
CA ALA A 22 -2.82 -12.97 17.04
C ALA A 22 -1.81 -11.89 16.64
N GLN A 23 -0.84 -11.63 17.48
CA GLN A 23 0.38 -10.96 17.07
C GLN A 23 0.93 -11.86 15.98
N PHE A 24 0.98 -11.34 14.76
CA PHE A 24 1.54 -12.07 13.65
C PHE A 24 2.97 -12.45 14.02
N ALA A 25 3.16 -13.69 14.46
CA ALA A 25 4.47 -14.28 14.62
C ALA A 25 5.09 -14.32 13.23
N GLY A 26 6.17 -13.58 13.02
CA GLY A 26 6.86 -13.49 11.75
C GLY A 26 6.97 -12.11 11.14
N ARG A 27 6.46 -11.07 11.80
CA ARG A 27 6.82 -9.72 11.43
C ARG A 27 8.25 -9.48 11.90
N GLU A 28 9.21 -9.53 10.99
CA GLU A 28 10.46 -8.83 11.23
C GLU A 28 10.12 -7.36 11.44
N ASP A 29 10.50 -6.84 12.58
CA ASP A 29 10.43 -5.41 12.81
C ASP A 29 11.12 -4.72 11.63
N PRO A 30 10.64 -3.55 11.21
CA PRO A 30 11.29 -2.83 10.15
C PRO A 30 12.74 -2.71 10.50
N MET A 31 13.54 -3.12 9.54
CA MET A 31 14.98 -3.22 9.65
C MET A 31 15.53 -2.03 10.40
N PRO A 32 16.19 -2.24 11.51
CA PRO A 32 16.92 -1.16 12.17
C PRO A 32 17.84 -0.54 11.14
N VAL A 33 18.04 0.77 11.24
CA VAL A 33 18.99 1.53 10.41
C VAL A 33 20.43 0.98 10.54
N THR A 34 20.66 0.13 11.50
CA THR A 34 21.89 -0.64 11.71
C THR A 34 21.97 -1.82 10.75
N ALA A 35 23.17 -2.19 10.35
CA ALA A 35 23.41 -3.39 9.55
C ALA A 35 22.64 -4.57 10.14
N PRO A 36 21.88 -5.32 9.32
CA PRO A 36 21.11 -6.44 9.81
C PRO A 36 22.04 -7.44 10.47
N LYS A 37 21.61 -8.03 11.57
CA LYS A 37 22.23 -9.24 12.07
C LYS A 37 21.84 -10.36 11.13
N ILE A 38 22.58 -10.52 10.04
CA ILE A 38 22.41 -11.64 9.14
C ILE A 38 22.97 -12.85 9.86
N ALA A 39 22.12 -13.81 10.18
CA ALA A 39 22.53 -15.04 10.85
C ALA A 39 23.41 -15.89 9.92
N GLU A 40 23.18 -15.84 8.62
CA GLU A 40 23.86 -16.65 7.62
C GLU A 40 24.10 -15.85 6.34
N ALA A 41 25.30 -16.01 5.74
CA ALA A 41 25.60 -15.52 4.42
C ALA A 41 25.15 -16.54 3.36
N TYR A 42 24.60 -16.06 2.26
CA TYR A 42 24.19 -16.89 1.12
C TYR A 42 24.53 -16.20 -0.19
N TRP A 43 24.58 -16.98 -1.26
CA TRP A 43 24.77 -16.44 -2.60
C TRP A 43 23.44 -15.96 -3.18
N SER A 44 23.37 -14.69 -3.55
CA SER A 44 22.21 -14.09 -4.18
C SER A 44 22.51 -13.68 -5.61
N ALA A 45 21.64 -14.08 -6.53
CA ALA A 45 21.79 -13.70 -7.93
C ALA A 45 21.41 -12.22 -8.10
N LYS A 46 22.29 -11.48 -8.77
CA LYS A 46 22.07 -10.09 -9.14
C LYS A 46 22.39 -9.88 -10.62
N PRO A 47 21.57 -9.11 -11.36
CA PRO A 47 21.89 -8.77 -12.75
C PRO A 47 23.27 -8.09 -12.84
N THR A 48 24.07 -8.46 -13.82
CA THR A 48 25.40 -7.86 -14.07
C THR A 48 25.31 -6.39 -14.48
N LYS A 49 24.16 -6.00 -15.06
CA LYS A 49 23.82 -4.60 -15.38
C LYS A 49 22.40 -4.33 -14.86
N PRO A 50 22.17 -3.13 -14.33
CA PRO A 50 20.82 -2.76 -13.91
C PRO A 50 19.82 -2.84 -15.06
N THR A 51 18.66 -3.47 -14.83
CA THR A 51 17.58 -3.56 -15.80
C THR A 51 17.11 -2.17 -16.21
N PRO A 52 17.02 -1.82 -17.50
CA PRO A 52 16.51 -0.54 -17.93
C PRO A 52 15.05 -0.33 -17.51
N TYR A 53 14.70 0.92 -17.17
CA TYR A 53 13.29 1.28 -17.00
C TYR A 53 12.63 1.35 -18.37
N VAL A 54 11.50 0.66 -18.51
CA VAL A 54 10.66 0.70 -19.71
C VAL A 54 9.36 1.43 -19.37
N ALA A 55 8.98 2.38 -20.21
CA ALA A 55 7.76 3.17 -20.00
C ALA A 55 6.53 2.26 -19.73
N PRO A 56 5.65 2.66 -18.78
CA PRO A 56 5.65 3.91 -18.03
C PRO A 56 6.63 3.94 -16.86
N ASN A 57 7.29 2.83 -16.51
CA ASN A 57 8.18 2.79 -15.35
C ASN A 57 9.31 3.81 -15.49
N LYS A 58 9.54 4.57 -14.42
CA LYS A 58 10.67 5.50 -14.25
C LYS A 58 11.27 5.31 -12.86
N VAL A 59 12.51 5.70 -12.68
CA VAL A 59 13.13 5.73 -11.34
C VAL A 59 12.41 6.71 -10.43
N HIS A 60 11.97 7.85 -10.99
CA HIS A 60 11.30 8.92 -10.25
C HIS A 60 10.19 9.54 -11.09
N TRP A 61 8.98 9.49 -10.61
CA TRP A 61 7.83 10.23 -11.10
C TRP A 61 7.57 11.41 -10.17
N LYS A 62 7.74 12.62 -10.67
CA LYS A 62 7.40 13.84 -9.94
C LYS A 62 5.92 14.16 -10.10
N LEU A 63 5.22 14.36 -9.00
CA LEU A 63 3.81 14.75 -9.04
C LEU A 63 3.62 16.06 -9.82
N SER A 64 4.53 17.02 -9.68
CA SER A 64 4.49 18.29 -10.40
C SER A 64 4.52 18.13 -11.94
N GLU A 65 5.30 17.15 -12.45
CA GLU A 65 5.36 16.84 -13.88
C GLU A 65 4.05 16.21 -14.35
N ILE A 66 3.49 15.30 -13.54
CA ILE A 66 2.20 14.64 -13.83
C ILE A 66 1.09 15.70 -13.92
N LEU A 67 0.98 16.56 -12.93
CA LEU A 67 -0.02 17.64 -12.92
C LEU A 67 0.15 18.61 -14.08
N ALA A 68 1.38 18.94 -14.45
CA ALA A 68 1.67 19.79 -15.60
C ALA A 68 1.21 19.15 -16.92
N ALA A 69 1.42 17.83 -17.10
CA ALA A 69 1.02 17.09 -18.29
C ALA A 69 -0.51 16.98 -18.44
N HIS A 70 -1.24 17.09 -17.34
CA HIS A 70 -2.70 17.02 -17.31
C HIS A 70 -3.38 18.35 -16.99
N ARG A 71 -2.67 19.47 -17.14
CA ARG A 71 -3.22 20.81 -16.86
C ARG A 71 -4.52 21.05 -17.61
N GLY A 72 -5.54 21.52 -16.90
CA GLY A 72 -6.86 21.81 -17.46
C GLY A 72 -7.77 20.59 -17.69
N LYS A 73 -7.31 19.39 -17.33
CA LYS A 73 -8.13 18.16 -17.40
C LYS A 73 -8.60 17.77 -16.02
N SER A 74 -9.86 17.41 -15.88
CA SER A 74 -10.45 16.95 -14.61
C SER A 74 -10.47 15.42 -14.49
N ASP A 75 -10.53 14.72 -15.63
CA ASP A 75 -10.63 13.26 -15.69
C ASP A 75 -9.46 12.70 -16.50
N TRP A 76 -8.56 11.97 -15.82
CA TRP A 76 -7.41 11.36 -16.46
C TRP A 76 -6.83 10.22 -15.64
N VAL A 77 -6.11 9.35 -16.31
CA VAL A 77 -5.30 8.28 -15.73
C VAL A 77 -3.88 8.44 -16.23
N GLN A 78 -2.92 8.48 -15.32
CA GLN A 78 -1.50 8.44 -15.63
C GLN A 78 -0.91 7.12 -15.14
N PRO A 79 -0.54 6.19 -16.04
CA PRO A 79 0.19 4.99 -15.66
C PRO A 79 1.55 5.36 -15.05
N ILE A 80 1.86 4.76 -13.92
CA ILE A 80 3.09 4.99 -13.14
C ILE A 80 3.95 3.73 -13.10
N ILE A 81 3.36 2.60 -12.67
CA ILE A 81 4.03 1.31 -12.56
C ILE A 81 3.27 0.30 -13.41
N ARG A 82 4.03 -0.46 -14.18
CA ARG A 82 3.59 -1.65 -14.88
C ARG A 82 4.69 -2.70 -14.75
N ASN A 83 4.46 -3.68 -13.92
CA ASN A 83 5.36 -4.82 -13.76
C ASN A 83 4.52 -6.12 -13.70
N PRO A 84 5.12 -7.30 -13.67
CA PRO A 84 4.37 -8.56 -13.64
C PRO A 84 3.48 -8.73 -12.40
N GLU A 85 3.80 -8.07 -11.32
CA GLU A 85 3.13 -8.25 -10.03
C GLU A 85 2.09 -7.15 -9.75
N GLN A 86 2.40 -5.90 -10.09
CA GLN A 86 1.57 -4.74 -9.70
C GLN A 86 1.42 -3.72 -10.82
N ASP A 87 0.23 -3.15 -10.90
CA ASP A 87 -0.09 -1.94 -11.64
C ASP A 87 -0.33 -0.79 -10.66
N ALA A 88 0.22 0.38 -10.95
CA ALA A 88 -0.09 1.59 -10.19
C ALA A 88 -0.34 2.78 -11.10
N ASP A 89 -1.34 3.58 -10.74
CA ASP A 89 -1.80 4.71 -11.53
C ASP A 89 -2.07 5.93 -10.64
N TYR A 90 -1.77 7.13 -11.14
CA TYR A 90 -2.45 8.32 -10.68
C TYR A 90 -3.76 8.48 -11.44
N ILE A 91 -4.85 8.69 -10.71
CA ILE A 91 -6.20 8.80 -11.26
C ILE A 91 -6.85 10.06 -10.72
N SER A 92 -7.24 10.95 -11.65
CA SER A 92 -8.07 12.10 -11.36
C SER A 92 -9.50 11.83 -11.80
N LEU A 93 -10.47 12.18 -10.97
CA LEU A 93 -11.88 12.05 -11.24
C LEU A 93 -12.57 13.40 -11.01
N GLY A 94 -13.26 13.90 -12.02
CA GLY A 94 -13.91 15.21 -12.01
C GLY A 94 -15.01 15.33 -10.97
N VAL A 95 -15.37 16.57 -10.65
CA VAL A 95 -16.44 16.89 -9.66
C VAL A 95 -17.75 16.20 -10.03
N GLY A 96 -18.38 15.56 -9.06
CA GLY A 96 -19.65 14.84 -9.22
C GLY A 96 -19.56 13.57 -10.06
N LYS A 97 -18.38 13.21 -10.56
CA LYS A 97 -18.18 11.94 -11.27
C LYS A 97 -18.12 10.78 -10.29
N LYS A 98 -18.62 9.63 -10.76
CA LYS A 98 -18.62 8.38 -10.01
C LYS A 98 -18.06 7.25 -10.86
N THR A 99 -17.27 6.38 -10.23
CA THR A 99 -16.84 5.13 -10.88
C THR A 99 -17.99 4.14 -10.92
N LYS A 100 -17.97 3.22 -11.88
CA LYS A 100 -18.84 2.05 -11.83
C LYS A 100 -18.54 1.22 -10.59
N ARG A 101 -19.58 0.54 -10.12
CA ARG A 101 -19.44 -0.41 -9.01
C ARG A 101 -18.73 -1.66 -9.52
N LYS A 102 -17.63 -2.02 -8.90
CA LYS A 102 -16.77 -3.14 -9.30
C LYS A 102 -16.09 -3.78 -8.11
N MET A 103 -15.55 -4.98 -8.29
CA MET A 103 -14.69 -5.66 -7.31
C MET A 103 -13.53 -6.38 -7.99
N TYR A 104 -12.56 -6.83 -7.21
CA TYR A 104 -11.56 -7.80 -7.63
C TYR A 104 -11.79 -9.12 -6.89
N ALA A 105 -11.64 -10.25 -7.60
CA ALA A 105 -12.04 -11.55 -7.06
C ALA A 105 -11.12 -12.03 -5.93
N ASP A 106 -9.82 -12.02 -6.18
CA ASP A 106 -8.82 -12.62 -5.28
C ASP A 106 -7.70 -11.63 -4.91
N ASP A 107 -7.89 -10.37 -5.30
CA ASP A 107 -6.96 -9.30 -5.07
C ASP A 107 -7.64 -8.11 -4.41
N ARG A 108 -6.83 -7.30 -3.77
CA ARG A 108 -7.26 -6.01 -3.23
C ARG A 108 -6.88 -4.87 -4.14
N VAL A 109 -7.53 -3.77 -3.97
CA VAL A 109 -7.06 -2.48 -4.48
C VAL A 109 -6.84 -1.54 -3.32
N VAL A 110 -5.75 -0.82 -3.36
CA VAL A 110 -5.43 0.21 -2.36
C VAL A 110 -5.17 1.52 -3.05
N TRP A 111 -5.44 2.62 -2.37
CA TRP A 111 -5.05 3.94 -2.87
C TRP A 111 -4.75 4.91 -1.75
N ILE A 112 -4.00 5.95 -2.10
CA ILE A 112 -3.73 7.10 -1.26
C ILE A 112 -4.39 8.31 -1.92
N VAL A 113 -5.22 9.02 -1.17
CA VAL A 113 -5.82 10.28 -1.66
C VAL A 113 -4.78 11.39 -1.59
N GLN A 114 -4.41 11.91 -2.76
CA GLN A 114 -3.42 12.97 -2.90
C GLN A 114 -4.04 14.35 -2.81
N ASP A 115 -5.25 14.54 -3.37
CA ASP A 115 -5.97 15.81 -3.33
C ASP A 115 -7.47 15.63 -3.53
N GLY A 116 -8.26 16.66 -3.17
CA GLY A 116 -9.71 16.62 -3.25
C GLY A 116 -10.35 15.74 -2.20
N ALA A 117 -11.61 15.40 -2.44
CA ALA A 117 -12.41 14.55 -1.56
C ALA A 117 -13.21 13.54 -2.39
N MET A 118 -13.34 12.32 -1.86
CA MET A 118 -14.10 11.26 -2.49
C MET A 118 -14.96 10.52 -1.47
N ARG A 119 -16.23 10.31 -1.82
CA ARG A 119 -17.08 9.38 -1.10
C ARG A 119 -16.74 7.98 -1.56
N VAL A 120 -16.40 7.13 -0.63
CA VAL A 120 -16.07 5.72 -0.86
C VAL A 120 -17.21 4.88 -0.33
N SER A 121 -17.76 4.01 -1.19
CA SER A 121 -18.78 3.04 -0.84
C SER A 121 -18.21 1.65 -1.08
N ILE A 122 -18.14 0.83 -0.04
CA ILE A 122 -17.66 -0.57 -0.08
C ILE A 122 -18.76 -1.42 0.53
N ASP A 123 -19.09 -2.55 -0.09
CA ASP A 123 -20.14 -3.45 0.43
C ASP A 123 -19.80 -3.92 1.85
N GLY A 124 -20.78 -3.79 2.76
CA GLY A 124 -20.63 -4.15 4.16
C GLY A 124 -19.87 -3.12 5.01
N VAL A 125 -19.54 -1.96 4.46
CA VAL A 125 -18.89 -0.85 5.17
C VAL A 125 -19.76 0.40 5.05
N GLU A 126 -19.93 1.15 6.16
CA GLU A 126 -20.57 2.45 6.08
C GLU A 126 -19.81 3.38 5.13
N PRO A 127 -20.48 4.05 4.19
CA PRO A 127 -19.83 4.99 3.29
C PRO A 127 -19.11 6.09 4.04
N PHE A 128 -17.92 6.45 3.60
CA PHE A 128 -17.12 7.50 4.23
C PHE A 128 -16.55 8.46 3.18
N VAL A 129 -16.15 9.64 3.63
CA VAL A 129 -15.46 10.63 2.79
C VAL A 129 -13.96 10.57 3.08
N ALA A 130 -13.20 10.20 2.07
CA ALA A 130 -11.75 10.18 2.10
C ALA A 130 -11.20 11.49 1.51
N THR A 131 -10.31 12.14 2.24
CA THR A 131 -9.64 13.38 1.84
C THR A 131 -8.12 13.17 1.76
N LYS A 132 -7.35 14.21 1.41
CA LYS A 132 -5.89 14.14 1.32
C LYS A 132 -5.27 13.44 2.54
N GLY A 133 -4.46 12.41 2.26
CA GLY A 133 -3.79 11.60 3.28
C GLY A 133 -4.56 10.35 3.72
N PHE A 134 -5.82 10.18 3.30
CA PHE A 134 -6.47 8.89 3.50
C PHE A 134 -5.78 7.81 2.66
N MET A 135 -5.46 6.72 3.31
CA MET A 135 -5.02 5.48 2.71
C MET A 135 -6.17 4.50 2.79
N VAL A 136 -6.70 4.07 1.65
CA VAL A 136 -7.90 3.21 1.58
C VAL A 136 -7.51 1.83 1.06
N ASN A 137 -8.04 0.81 1.69
CA ASN A 137 -7.93 -0.59 1.30
C ASN A 137 -9.32 -1.14 1.00
N VAL A 138 -9.55 -1.61 -0.21
CA VAL A 138 -10.72 -2.40 -0.55
C VAL A 138 -10.35 -3.86 -0.52
N PRO A 139 -10.90 -4.66 0.40
CA PRO A 139 -10.63 -6.08 0.46
C PRO A 139 -11.10 -6.79 -0.82
N PHE A 140 -10.48 -7.93 -1.13
CA PHE A 140 -10.94 -8.78 -2.23
C PHE A 140 -12.42 -9.17 -2.06
N ARG A 141 -13.12 -9.35 -3.19
CA ARG A 141 -14.54 -9.75 -3.24
C ARG A 141 -15.54 -8.77 -2.63
N HIS A 142 -15.14 -7.52 -2.41
CA HIS A 142 -16.05 -6.45 -2.01
C HIS A 142 -16.29 -5.51 -3.18
N PHE A 143 -17.55 -5.37 -3.59
CA PHE A 143 -17.89 -4.34 -4.56
C PHE A 143 -17.70 -2.96 -3.95
N TYR A 144 -17.15 -2.06 -4.74
CA TYR A 144 -16.94 -0.67 -4.33
C TYR A 144 -17.20 0.30 -5.46
N SER A 145 -17.45 1.53 -5.11
CA SER A 145 -17.47 2.69 -6.01
C SER A 145 -16.91 3.91 -5.32
N ILE A 146 -16.41 4.85 -6.12
CA ILE A 146 -15.83 6.11 -5.67
C ILE A 146 -16.59 7.22 -6.37
N GLU A 147 -17.01 8.25 -5.63
CA GLU A 147 -17.64 9.47 -6.13
C GLU A 147 -16.83 10.68 -5.68
N THR A 148 -16.42 11.53 -6.61
CA THR A 148 -15.79 12.81 -6.26
C THR A 148 -16.83 13.74 -5.65
N VAL A 149 -16.56 14.22 -4.43
CA VAL A 149 -17.40 15.16 -3.69
C VAL A 149 -16.64 16.47 -3.42
N GLY A 150 -17.37 17.55 -3.19
CA GLY A 150 -16.77 18.87 -3.03
C GLY A 150 -16.67 19.63 -4.35
N ASP A 151 -15.78 20.62 -4.41
CA ASP A 151 -15.73 21.64 -5.44
C ASP A 151 -14.55 21.48 -6.44
N LYS A 152 -13.71 20.48 -6.26
CA LYS A 152 -12.58 20.18 -7.12
C LYS A 152 -12.45 18.68 -7.43
N PRO A 153 -11.77 18.30 -8.52
CA PRO A 153 -11.48 16.91 -8.83
C PRO A 153 -10.76 16.20 -7.69
N SER A 154 -11.04 14.93 -7.50
CA SER A 154 -10.28 14.09 -6.58
C SER A 154 -9.11 13.42 -7.30
N LEU A 155 -7.95 13.38 -6.64
CA LEU A 155 -6.73 12.76 -7.14
C LEU A 155 -6.27 11.67 -6.17
N ARG A 156 -6.04 10.47 -6.69
CA ARG A 156 -5.51 9.35 -5.92
C ARG A 156 -4.37 8.64 -6.64
N PHE A 157 -3.47 8.08 -5.87
CA PHE A 157 -2.51 7.08 -6.33
C PHE A 157 -3.06 5.69 -5.97
N GLU A 158 -3.43 4.91 -7.00
CA GLU A 158 -4.08 3.59 -6.86
C GLU A 158 -3.10 2.48 -7.24
N VAL A 159 -3.05 1.43 -6.43
CA VAL A 159 -2.21 0.24 -6.64
C VAL A 159 -3.08 -1.01 -6.58
N ARG A 160 -2.88 -1.92 -7.52
CA ARG A 160 -3.57 -3.21 -7.63
C ARG A 160 -2.64 -4.28 -8.20
N GLN A 161 -3.04 -5.53 -8.14
CA GLN A 161 -2.34 -6.61 -8.81
C GLN A 161 -2.39 -6.41 -10.34
N ALA A 162 -1.27 -6.70 -11.00
CA ALA A 162 -1.14 -6.56 -12.44
C ALA A 162 -2.06 -7.51 -13.20
N GLY A 163 -2.72 -6.98 -14.23
CA GLY A 163 -3.54 -7.79 -15.14
C GLY A 163 -4.84 -8.35 -14.55
N SER A 164 -5.17 -8.07 -13.29
CA SER A 164 -6.44 -8.47 -12.67
C SER A 164 -7.61 -7.72 -13.29
N PRO A 165 -8.59 -8.43 -13.91
CA PRO A 165 -9.77 -7.80 -14.45
C PRO A 165 -10.76 -7.48 -13.32
N PRO A 166 -11.34 -6.28 -13.29
CA PRO A 166 -12.43 -5.99 -12.38
C PRO A 166 -13.68 -6.80 -12.76
N LEU A 167 -14.43 -7.25 -11.78
CA LEU A 167 -15.74 -7.87 -11.92
C LEU A 167 -16.82 -6.84 -11.62
N TYR A 168 -17.93 -6.91 -12.34
CA TYR A 168 -19.03 -5.97 -12.20
C TYR A 168 -20.30 -6.70 -11.76
N PRO A 169 -21.21 -6.06 -10.99
CA PRO A 169 -22.52 -6.62 -10.72
C PRO A 169 -23.27 -6.89 -12.03
N ALA A 170 -24.22 -7.84 -12.01
CA ALA A 170 -24.93 -8.26 -13.21
C ALA A 170 -25.79 -7.17 -13.84
N ASP A 171 -26.14 -6.14 -13.10
CA ASP A 171 -26.91 -4.95 -13.52
C ASP A 171 -26.01 -3.77 -13.96
N GLU A 172 -24.69 -3.90 -13.81
CA GLU A 172 -23.73 -2.89 -14.26
C GLU A 172 -23.20 -3.23 -15.65
N THR A 173 -22.96 -2.23 -16.50
CA THR A 173 -22.28 -2.43 -17.78
C THR A 173 -20.77 -2.37 -17.57
N PRO A 174 -20.00 -3.45 -17.82
CA PRO A 174 -18.56 -3.44 -17.65
C PRO A 174 -17.85 -2.38 -18.50
N ASP A 175 -16.76 -1.80 -17.95
CA ASP A 175 -15.83 -1.05 -18.79
C ASP A 175 -15.01 -2.03 -19.64
N PRO A 176 -14.64 -1.68 -20.88
CA PRO A 176 -13.80 -2.53 -21.71
C PRO A 176 -12.50 -2.90 -20.99
N PHE A 177 -12.12 -4.17 -21.11
CA PHE A 177 -10.84 -4.66 -20.60
C PHE A 177 -10.02 -5.24 -21.77
N PRO A 178 -8.80 -4.76 -22.01
CA PRO A 178 -8.01 -5.16 -23.17
C PRO A 178 -7.82 -6.68 -23.27
N GLY A 179 -8.10 -7.24 -24.45
CA GLY A 179 -7.95 -8.65 -24.74
C GLY A 179 -8.94 -9.59 -24.04
N ARG A 180 -10.00 -9.06 -23.41
CA ARG A 180 -11.01 -9.84 -22.69
C ARG A 180 -12.42 -9.44 -23.07
N THR A 181 -13.32 -10.41 -23.07
CA THR A 181 -14.77 -10.21 -23.24
C THR A 181 -15.48 -10.52 -21.94
N TYR A 182 -16.35 -9.64 -21.50
CA TYR A 182 -17.21 -9.90 -20.35
C TYR A 182 -18.41 -10.78 -20.73
N MET A 183 -18.68 -11.76 -19.88
CA MET A 183 -19.87 -12.61 -19.97
C MET A 183 -20.51 -12.72 -18.58
N LYS A 184 -21.83 -12.84 -18.53
CA LYS A 184 -22.54 -13.06 -17.26
C LYS A 184 -22.29 -14.49 -16.78
N VAL A 185 -21.83 -14.61 -15.54
CA VAL A 185 -21.53 -15.89 -14.90
C VAL A 185 -22.11 -15.92 -13.49
N THR A 186 -22.26 -17.12 -12.94
CA THR A 186 -22.53 -17.31 -11.51
C THR A 186 -21.25 -17.76 -10.84
N GLY A 187 -20.88 -17.11 -9.73
CA GLY A 187 -19.69 -17.48 -8.95
C GLY A 187 -20.03 -18.40 -7.78
N SER A 188 -19.07 -19.24 -7.36
CA SER A 188 -19.17 -19.94 -6.07
C SER A 188 -19.04 -18.95 -4.91
N PRO A 189 -19.63 -19.22 -3.74
CA PRO A 189 -19.58 -18.30 -2.61
C PRO A 189 -18.19 -18.09 -2.01
N GLY A 190 -17.20 -18.89 -2.33
CA GLY A 190 -15.81 -18.71 -1.86
C GLY A 190 -15.65 -18.61 -0.35
N PRO A 191 -14.42 -18.43 0.14
CA PRO A 191 -14.16 -18.21 1.58
C PRO A 191 -14.82 -16.93 2.09
N ALA A 192 -15.08 -16.88 3.39
CA ALA A 192 -15.72 -15.77 4.05
C ALA A 192 -14.95 -14.45 3.82
N LYS A 193 -15.70 -13.39 3.51
CA LYS A 193 -15.16 -12.03 3.24
C LYS A 193 -14.51 -11.40 4.49
N ASP A 194 -14.89 -11.85 5.66
CA ASP A 194 -14.54 -11.33 6.99
C ASP A 194 -13.19 -11.80 7.53
N ARG A 195 -12.41 -12.55 6.74
CA ARG A 195 -11.06 -12.96 7.11
C ARG A 195 -10.00 -11.86 6.95
N ASP A 196 -10.33 -10.75 6.31
CA ASP A 196 -9.40 -9.65 6.13
C ASP A 196 -9.27 -8.84 7.42
N THR A 197 -8.10 -8.88 8.04
CA THR A 197 -7.78 -8.13 9.27
C THR A 197 -7.13 -6.78 8.99
N ASN A 198 -6.97 -6.40 7.72
CA ASN A 198 -6.42 -5.11 7.35
C ASN A 198 -7.45 -4.00 7.60
N PRO A 199 -7.04 -2.79 7.99
CA PRO A 199 -7.96 -1.67 8.13
C PRO A 199 -8.55 -1.30 6.77
N ILE A 200 -9.82 -0.90 6.74
CA ILE A 200 -10.46 -0.37 5.52
C ILE A 200 -9.83 0.96 5.12
N TYR A 201 -9.46 1.79 6.09
CA TYR A 201 -8.71 3.01 5.83
C TYR A 201 -7.85 3.43 7.02
N VAL A 202 -6.85 4.25 6.72
CA VAL A 202 -6.06 5.01 7.68
C VAL A 202 -6.15 6.47 7.29
N ASP A 203 -6.66 7.30 8.17
CA ASP A 203 -6.53 8.76 8.05
C ASP A 203 -5.14 9.15 8.58
N PHE A 204 -4.17 9.23 7.67
CA PHE A 204 -2.77 9.46 8.02
C PHE A 204 -2.58 10.72 8.86
N TRP A 205 -3.15 11.84 8.43
CA TRP A 205 -2.94 13.11 9.14
C TRP A 205 -3.57 13.13 10.51
N LYS A 206 -4.73 12.55 10.67
CA LYS A 206 -5.42 12.49 11.97
C LYS A 206 -4.77 11.51 12.94
N GLN A 207 -4.31 10.37 12.46
CA GLN A 207 -3.85 9.27 13.32
C GLN A 207 -2.33 9.29 13.54
N ILE A 208 -1.55 9.82 12.60
CA ILE A 208 -0.09 9.68 12.58
C ILE A 208 0.60 11.02 12.35
N GLY A 209 0.23 11.74 11.30
CA GLY A 209 0.93 12.91 10.79
C GLY A 209 0.84 14.17 11.64
N ASN A 210 -0.06 14.21 12.61
CA ASN A 210 -0.25 15.35 13.54
C ASN A 210 0.72 15.34 14.73
N SER A 211 1.66 14.42 14.79
CA SER A 211 2.65 14.30 15.86
C SER A 211 4.06 14.45 15.30
N ASP A 212 5.04 14.71 16.15
CA ASP A 212 6.48 14.75 15.82
C ASP A 212 7.18 13.39 16.05
N LYS A 213 6.40 12.34 16.34
CA LYS A 213 6.92 11.02 16.67
C LYS A 213 7.18 10.17 15.42
N PRO A 214 8.25 9.40 15.39
CA PRO A 214 8.42 8.33 14.43
C PRO A 214 7.26 7.35 14.50
N TYR A 215 6.91 6.79 13.35
CA TYR A 215 5.90 5.75 13.25
C TYR A 215 6.35 4.68 12.26
N ASN A 216 6.11 3.45 12.63
CA ASN A 216 6.34 2.32 11.79
C ASN A 216 5.21 1.33 11.99
N GLY A 217 4.31 1.28 11.05
CA GLY A 217 3.10 0.52 11.16
C GLY A 217 2.67 -0.10 9.84
N LYS A 218 1.84 -1.10 9.97
CA LYS A 218 1.20 -1.79 8.86
C LYS A 218 0.10 -0.90 8.29
N PHE A 219 0.01 -0.85 6.96
CA PHE A 219 -1.20 -0.40 6.27
C PHE A 219 -1.97 -1.63 5.76
N VAL A 220 -1.36 -2.42 4.90
CA VAL A 220 -1.95 -3.64 4.35
C VAL A 220 -0.91 -4.76 4.39
N TRP A 221 -1.36 -5.96 4.69
CA TRP A 221 -0.54 -7.16 4.63
C TRP A 221 -1.37 -8.40 4.30
N ASP A 222 -1.06 -9.02 3.18
CA ASP A 222 -1.53 -10.36 2.81
C ASP A 222 -0.50 -11.08 1.93
N ASP A 223 -0.86 -12.21 1.37
CA ASP A 223 0.05 -13.04 0.57
C ASP A 223 0.48 -12.41 -0.75
N HIS A 224 -0.25 -11.38 -1.22
CA HIS A 224 -0.03 -10.74 -2.52
C HIS A 224 0.36 -9.27 -2.41
N PHE A 225 0.29 -8.70 -1.21
CA PHE A 225 0.46 -7.26 -1.05
C PHE A 225 0.94 -6.90 0.35
N THR A 226 2.03 -6.15 0.42
CA THR A 226 2.51 -5.58 1.68
C THR A 226 2.77 -4.09 1.50
N SER A 227 2.22 -3.30 2.41
CA SER A 227 2.47 -1.88 2.49
C SER A 227 2.51 -1.41 3.94
N ASN A 228 3.52 -0.65 4.27
CA ASN A 228 3.76 -0.10 5.60
C ASN A 228 3.74 1.43 5.56
N ILE A 229 3.61 2.05 6.72
CA ILE A 229 3.78 3.48 6.91
C ILE A 229 5.10 3.68 7.65
N LEU A 230 6.11 4.20 6.97
CA LEU A 230 7.46 4.39 7.52
C LEU A 230 7.71 5.88 7.69
N ARG A 231 7.54 6.37 8.93
CA ARG A 231 7.71 7.76 9.32
C ARG A 231 8.89 7.93 10.25
N GLY A 232 9.83 8.79 9.91
CA GLY A 232 11.04 9.04 10.69
C GLY A 232 11.44 10.50 10.69
N LYS A 233 12.21 10.88 11.72
CA LYS A 233 12.87 12.19 11.76
C LYS A 233 13.94 12.25 10.69
N ALA A 234 14.20 13.47 10.21
CA ALA A 234 15.35 13.72 9.34
C ALA A 234 16.61 13.10 9.94
N GLN A 235 17.24 12.27 9.15
CA GLN A 235 18.59 11.81 9.45
C GLN A 235 19.50 12.37 8.37
N PRO A 236 20.66 12.92 8.75
CA PRO A 236 21.62 13.30 7.74
C PRO A 236 21.90 12.09 6.88
N ILE A 237 22.13 12.33 5.59
CA ILE A 237 22.49 11.40 4.52
C ILE A 237 22.71 10.00 5.08
N ALA A 238 21.95 9.03 4.57
CA ALA A 238 21.89 7.67 5.11
C ALA A 238 23.17 7.32 5.86
N PRO A 239 23.12 7.09 7.17
CA PRO A 239 24.33 6.83 7.96
C PRO A 239 25.11 5.73 7.26
N ALA A 240 26.43 5.71 7.42
CA ALA A 240 27.29 4.66 6.83
C ALA A 240 26.79 3.24 7.15
N THR A 241 26.00 3.11 8.22
CA THR A 241 25.31 1.89 8.64
C THR A 241 24.12 1.50 7.75
N ASN A 242 23.56 2.40 6.96
CA ASN A 242 22.54 2.07 5.95
C ASN A 242 23.25 1.66 4.65
N ARG A 243 23.64 0.40 4.56
CA ARG A 243 24.32 -0.14 3.37
C ARG A 243 23.44 -0.21 2.13
N GLY A 244 22.12 0.02 2.28
CA GLY A 244 21.15 -0.26 1.22
C GLY A 244 21.00 -1.75 0.98
N HIS A 245 20.08 -2.10 0.10
CA HIS A 245 19.76 -3.49 -0.22
C HIS A 245 19.18 -3.60 -1.63
N PHE A 246 18.90 -4.81 -2.06
CA PHE A 246 18.15 -5.09 -3.30
C PHE A 246 17.22 -6.28 -3.08
N HIS A 247 16.20 -6.38 -3.95
CA HIS A 247 15.29 -7.51 -4.01
C HIS A 247 15.52 -8.30 -5.29
N VAL A 248 15.68 -9.62 -5.18
CA VAL A 248 15.96 -10.48 -6.32
C VAL A 248 14.75 -10.64 -7.23
N ASP A 249 13.56 -10.76 -6.62
CA ASP A 249 12.37 -11.30 -7.30
C ASP A 249 11.33 -10.25 -7.68
N TRP A 250 11.35 -9.05 -7.09
CA TRP A 250 10.31 -8.05 -7.32
C TRP A 250 10.84 -6.63 -7.40
N THR A 251 9.98 -5.74 -7.89
CA THR A 251 10.16 -4.29 -7.92
C THR A 251 9.53 -3.67 -6.70
N GLU A 252 10.29 -2.89 -5.95
CA GLU A 252 9.75 -2.07 -4.86
C GLU A 252 9.56 -0.64 -5.35
N PHE A 253 8.46 -0.01 -4.90
CA PHE A 253 8.24 1.40 -5.14
C PHE A 253 7.61 2.07 -3.92
N TRP A 254 7.81 3.38 -3.82
CA TRP A 254 7.40 4.18 -2.67
C TRP A 254 6.60 5.39 -3.10
N PHE A 255 5.52 5.66 -2.39
CA PHE A 255 4.82 6.94 -2.39
C PHE A 255 5.39 7.80 -1.25
N VAL A 256 5.77 9.05 -1.52
CA VAL A 256 6.17 10.00 -0.49
C VAL A 256 4.93 10.66 0.08
N MET A 257 4.58 10.31 1.33
CA MET A 257 3.38 10.82 2.00
C MET A 257 3.59 12.18 2.64
N GLU A 258 4.79 12.44 3.17
CA GLU A 258 5.11 13.65 3.94
C GLU A 258 6.59 13.98 3.81
N GLY A 259 6.91 15.27 3.74
CA GLY A 259 8.28 15.77 3.73
C GLY A 259 9.04 15.42 2.45
N LYS A 260 10.34 15.18 2.61
CA LYS A 260 11.27 14.82 1.54
C LYS A 260 12.04 13.57 1.89
N ILE A 261 12.28 12.74 0.90
CA ILE A 261 13.09 11.52 1.03
C ILE A 261 14.22 11.57 0.01
N GLY A 262 15.47 11.45 0.47
CA GLY A 262 16.61 11.25 -0.39
C GLY A 262 16.69 9.79 -0.84
N TYR A 263 16.97 9.56 -2.11
CA TYR A 263 17.12 8.22 -2.68
C TYR A 263 18.46 8.08 -3.38
N GLN A 264 19.10 6.97 -3.13
CA GLN A 264 20.21 6.48 -3.93
C GLN A 264 19.78 5.16 -4.56
N ILE A 265 19.69 5.16 -5.89
CA ILE A 265 19.28 4.01 -6.69
C ILE A 265 20.43 3.67 -7.64
N GLU A 266 20.80 2.40 -7.72
CA GLU A 266 21.88 1.94 -8.59
C GLU A 266 21.72 2.41 -10.03
N GLY A 267 22.77 3.04 -10.59
CA GLY A 267 22.79 3.61 -11.93
C GLY A 267 22.21 5.03 -12.04
N TYR A 268 21.84 5.65 -10.91
CA TYR A 268 21.34 7.02 -10.87
C TYR A 268 22.10 7.85 -9.83
N PRO A 269 22.31 9.15 -10.07
CA PRO A 269 22.79 10.05 -9.03
C PRO A 269 21.79 10.12 -7.88
N HIS A 270 22.27 10.53 -6.69
CA HIS A 270 21.38 10.82 -5.57
C HIS A 270 20.36 11.90 -5.98
N PHE A 271 19.11 11.71 -5.57
CA PHE A 271 18.02 12.68 -5.78
C PHE A 271 17.07 12.69 -4.59
N GLU A 272 16.29 13.76 -4.49
CA GLU A 272 15.23 13.90 -3.50
C GLU A 272 13.87 13.78 -4.17
N ALA A 273 12.95 13.10 -3.49
CA ALA A 273 11.54 13.01 -3.84
C ALA A 273 10.70 13.72 -2.78
N GLU A 274 9.68 14.43 -3.22
CA GLU A 274 8.79 15.25 -2.40
C GLU A 274 7.42 14.61 -2.25
N GLN A 275 6.58 15.20 -1.41
CA GLN A 275 5.22 14.70 -1.18
C GLN A 275 4.44 14.50 -2.49
N GLY A 276 3.91 13.29 -2.67
CA GLY A 276 3.19 12.86 -3.86
C GLY A 276 4.06 12.29 -4.97
N ASP A 277 5.38 12.32 -4.83
CA ASP A 277 6.27 11.66 -5.79
C ASP A 277 6.26 10.14 -5.62
N ILE A 278 6.56 9.44 -6.70
CA ILE A 278 6.73 7.99 -6.70
C ILE A 278 8.17 7.67 -7.10
N VAL A 279 8.83 6.86 -6.28
CA VAL A 279 10.18 6.37 -6.57
C VAL A 279 10.14 4.86 -6.73
N THR A 280 10.92 4.32 -7.65
CA THR A 280 10.91 2.90 -8.00
C THR A 280 12.31 2.32 -8.03
N ALA A 281 12.51 1.19 -7.38
CA ALA A 281 13.68 0.33 -7.54
C ALA A 281 13.24 -1.00 -8.16
N GLN A 282 13.62 -1.23 -9.42
CA GLN A 282 13.34 -2.48 -10.11
C GLN A 282 14.07 -3.66 -9.45
N LYS A 283 13.53 -4.86 -9.59
CA LYS A 283 14.14 -6.09 -9.07
C LYS A 283 15.64 -6.18 -9.42
N GLY A 284 16.43 -6.62 -8.46
CA GLY A 284 17.87 -6.72 -8.58
C GLY A 284 18.62 -5.38 -8.48
N ARG A 285 17.93 -4.25 -8.38
CA ARG A 285 18.54 -2.93 -8.33
C ARG A 285 18.81 -2.50 -6.89
N TRP A 286 20.06 -2.27 -6.56
CA TRP A 286 20.45 -1.76 -5.26
C TRP A 286 19.84 -0.38 -4.99
N HIS A 287 19.39 -0.18 -3.77
CA HIS A 287 18.78 1.10 -3.37
C HIS A 287 18.91 1.34 -1.87
N ARG A 288 18.84 2.61 -1.48
CA ARG A 288 18.67 3.05 -0.11
C ARG A 288 17.91 4.38 -0.03
N PRO A 289 16.80 4.43 0.68
CA PRO A 289 16.13 5.67 1.03
C PRO A 289 16.73 6.25 2.32
N SER A 290 16.71 7.59 2.44
CA SER A 290 17.07 8.31 3.66
C SER A 290 16.15 9.54 3.81
N ALA A 291 15.86 9.95 5.05
CA ALA A 291 15.17 11.22 5.25
C ALA A 291 16.07 12.38 4.78
N ALA A 292 15.49 13.36 4.09
CA ALA A 292 16.26 14.52 3.66
C ALA A 292 16.66 15.39 4.86
N PRO A 293 17.89 15.96 4.85
CA PRO A 293 18.40 16.72 6.01
C PRO A 293 17.57 17.96 6.38
N ASP A 294 16.93 18.58 5.40
CA ASP A 294 16.12 19.79 5.55
C ASP A 294 14.65 19.52 5.93
N ALA A 295 14.23 18.26 5.93
CA ALA A 295 12.88 17.87 6.33
C ALA A 295 12.88 17.36 7.80
N PRO A 296 12.15 18.03 8.71
CA PRO A 296 12.16 17.66 10.13
C PRO A 296 11.60 16.26 10.37
N ILE A 297 10.70 15.83 9.50
CA ILE A 297 10.11 14.50 9.50
C ILE A 297 9.69 14.15 8.08
N SER A 298 9.76 12.88 7.73
CA SER A 298 9.39 12.38 6.42
C SER A 298 8.69 11.04 6.53
N THR A 299 7.76 10.79 5.61
CA THR A 299 7.00 9.54 5.57
C THR A 299 6.99 8.99 4.15
N ARG A 300 7.33 7.71 4.02
CA ARG A 300 7.17 6.93 2.79
C ARG A 300 6.28 5.74 3.00
N ILE A 301 5.58 5.36 1.95
CA ILE A 301 4.70 4.19 1.89
C ILE A 301 5.28 3.24 0.85
N PRO A 302 6.02 2.18 1.26
CA PRO A 302 6.46 1.14 0.34
C PRO A 302 5.30 0.27 -0.13
N PHE A 303 5.41 -0.22 -1.35
CA PHE A 303 4.51 -1.20 -1.94
C PHE A 303 5.33 -2.38 -2.44
N ASN A 304 4.99 -3.55 -1.94
CA ASN A 304 5.65 -4.81 -2.24
C ASN A 304 4.62 -5.88 -2.58
N PRO A 305 4.86 -6.72 -3.59
CA PRO A 305 3.93 -7.76 -4.02
C PRO A 305 4.09 -9.07 -3.22
N ARG A 306 4.70 -9.04 -2.04
CA ARG A 306 5.02 -10.22 -1.25
C ARG A 306 4.73 -10.00 0.24
N PRO A 307 4.34 -11.05 0.98
CA PRO A 307 4.05 -10.96 2.41
C PRO A 307 5.31 -10.84 3.27
N VAL A 308 6.40 -11.46 2.83
CA VAL A 308 7.69 -11.47 3.51
C VAL A 308 8.74 -10.89 2.57
N ILE A 309 9.43 -9.87 3.05
CA ILE A 309 10.38 -9.11 2.26
C ILE A 309 11.79 -9.52 2.67
N LEU A 310 12.50 -10.20 1.78
CA LEU A 310 13.91 -10.46 1.96
C LEU A 310 14.75 -9.30 1.41
N HIS A 311 15.51 -8.67 2.29
CA HIS A 311 16.46 -7.64 1.92
C HIS A 311 17.83 -8.28 1.70
N ASN A 312 18.39 -8.15 0.51
CA ASN A 312 19.70 -8.67 0.19
C ASN A 312 20.75 -7.56 0.35
N PHE A 313 21.62 -7.70 1.33
CA PHE A 313 22.70 -6.75 1.60
C PHE A 313 24.00 -7.26 1.02
N ALA A 314 24.78 -6.40 0.38
CA ALA A 314 26.11 -6.79 -0.03
C ALA A 314 26.96 -7.07 1.23
N THR A 315 27.64 -8.20 1.23
CA THR A 315 28.74 -8.47 2.18
C THR A 315 30.01 -7.79 1.65
N ASP A 316 30.80 -7.23 2.57
CA ASP A 316 32.12 -6.69 2.22
C ASP A 316 33.06 -7.80 1.77
#